data_2498f2dff8bba7bcfa201e82387c621b
#
_entry.id   2498f2dff8bba7bcfa201e82387c621b
#
_cell.length_a   1.000
_cell.length_b   1.000
_cell.length_c   1.000
_cell.angle_alpha   90.00
_cell.angle_beta   90.00
_cell.angle_gamma   90.00
#
_symmetry.space_group_name_H-M   'P 1'
#
loop_
_entity.id
_entity.type
_entity.pdbx_description
1 polymer ?
#
loop_
_entity_poly.entity_id
_entity_poly.type
_entity_poly.pdbx_seq_one_letter_code
_entity_poly.pdbx_strand_id
1 'polypeptide(L)'
;MKTLVILALFCGLQLTAQDMKSCPMHKADVEKHGNEAMGFPHDKTTHHFRLSPDGGAIEVMVNDAKDVDDLQAIRMHLKHIAAMFSNGDFSVPMFVHSEVPPGANEMKDRRADITYAFEEMPTGGRVRIVTANHDALNAVHDFLTFQITDHQTGDATQP
;
A
#
# COMPACT_ATOMS: atom_id res chain seq x y z
N MET A 1 17.50 20.53 59.86
CA MET A 1 17.37 20.91 58.41
C MET A 1 17.03 19.65 57.64
N LYS A 2 15.77 19.51 57.18
CA LYS A 2 15.31 18.33 56.40
C LYS A 2 15.28 18.74 54.93
N THR A 3 16.18 18.17 54.13
CA THR A 3 16.28 18.44 52.71
C THR A 3 15.23 17.58 51.99
N LEU A 4 14.25 18.24 51.35
CA LEU A 4 13.21 17.62 50.57
C LEU A 4 13.73 17.43 49.11
N VAL A 5 13.97 16.20 48.71
CA VAL A 5 14.32 15.88 47.31
C VAL A 5 13.02 15.68 46.52
N ILE A 6 12.71 16.62 45.64
CA ILE A 6 11.57 16.49 44.69
C ILE A 6 12.07 15.71 43.48
N LEU A 7 11.61 14.46 43.32
CA LEU A 7 11.85 13.62 42.19
C LEU A 7 10.80 14.00 41.09
N ALA A 8 11.21 14.79 40.11
CA ALA A 8 10.36 15.12 38.97
C ALA A 8 10.30 13.90 38.01
N LEU A 9 9.16 13.23 38.01
CA LEU A 9 8.85 12.16 37.04
C LEU A 9 8.57 12.79 35.67
N PHE A 10 9.57 12.81 34.79
CA PHE A 10 9.35 13.13 33.37
C PHE A 10 8.68 11.93 32.68
N CYS A 11 7.36 11.96 32.55
CA CYS A 11 6.62 11.03 31.72
C CYS A 11 6.73 11.53 30.26
N GLY A 12 7.80 11.11 29.57
CA GLY A 12 7.94 11.35 28.14
C GLY A 12 6.92 10.50 27.38
N LEU A 13 5.91 11.14 26.78
CA LEU A 13 5.07 10.48 25.78
C LEU A 13 5.96 10.10 24.59
N GLN A 14 6.28 8.81 24.46
CA GLN A 14 6.92 8.28 23.26
C GLN A 14 5.82 8.01 22.24
N LEU A 15 5.64 8.91 21.25
CA LEU A 15 4.84 8.61 20.06
C LEU A 15 5.52 7.45 19.32
N THR A 16 4.80 6.36 19.11
CA THR A 16 5.28 5.24 18.29
C THR A 16 5.08 5.55 16.79
N ALA A 17 5.82 4.90 15.92
CA ALA A 17 5.65 5.05 14.47
C ALA A 17 4.22 4.71 14.00
N GLN A 18 3.52 3.84 14.72
CA GLN A 18 2.11 3.50 14.48
C GLN A 18 1.16 4.66 14.80
N ASP A 19 1.44 5.47 15.81
CA ASP A 19 0.64 6.65 16.15
C ASP A 19 0.73 7.71 15.05
N MET A 20 1.88 7.81 14.37
CA MET A 20 2.07 8.74 13.25
C MET A 20 1.27 8.34 12.01
N LYS A 21 1.16 7.05 11.68
CA LYS A 21 0.38 6.54 10.53
C LYS A 21 -1.13 6.66 10.73
N SER A 22 -1.61 6.70 11.96
CA SER A 22 -3.03 6.97 12.28
C SER A 22 -3.37 8.48 12.30
N CYS A 23 -2.39 9.36 12.10
CA CYS A 23 -2.60 10.80 12.09
C CYS A 23 -3.44 11.24 10.86
N PRO A 24 -4.49 12.07 11.04
CA PRO A 24 -5.29 12.58 9.91
C PRO A 24 -4.47 13.31 8.84
N MET A 25 -3.37 13.96 9.22
CA MET A 25 -2.48 14.61 8.27
C MET A 25 -1.74 13.60 7.37
N HIS A 26 -1.24 12.50 7.95
CA HIS A 26 -0.58 11.45 7.18
C HIS A 26 -1.54 10.84 6.14
N LYS A 27 -2.76 10.52 6.56
CA LYS A 27 -3.80 10.03 5.65
C LYS A 27 -4.09 11.00 4.51
N ALA A 28 -4.23 12.30 4.80
CA ALA A 28 -4.46 13.33 3.78
C ALA A 28 -3.30 13.45 2.78
N ASP A 29 -2.06 13.28 3.24
CA ASP A 29 -0.88 13.29 2.37
C ASP A 29 -0.84 12.06 1.45
N VAL A 30 -1.14 10.85 1.99
CA VAL A 30 -1.24 9.61 1.20
C VAL A 30 -2.35 9.73 0.14
N GLU A 31 -3.53 10.24 0.50
CA GLU A 31 -4.63 10.45 -0.45
C GLU A 31 -4.25 11.47 -1.54
N LYS A 32 -3.59 12.57 -1.17
CA LYS A 32 -3.16 13.61 -2.11
C LYS A 32 -2.13 13.05 -3.11
N HIS A 33 -1.07 12.41 -2.62
CA HIS A 33 -0.05 11.80 -3.47
C HIS A 33 -0.64 10.66 -4.30
N GLY A 34 -1.58 9.91 -3.72
CA GLY A 34 -2.32 8.87 -4.45
C GLY A 34 -3.08 9.44 -5.63
N ASN A 35 -3.89 10.48 -5.44
CA ASN A 35 -4.63 11.16 -6.53
C ASN A 35 -3.70 11.65 -7.64
N GLU A 36 -2.54 12.21 -7.26
CA GLU A 36 -1.53 12.69 -8.21
C GLU A 36 -0.89 11.55 -9.01
N ALA A 37 -0.55 10.45 -8.33
CA ALA A 37 0.12 9.30 -8.95
C ALA A 37 -0.83 8.45 -9.80
N MET A 38 -2.09 8.30 -9.38
CA MET A 38 -3.08 7.43 -10.03
C MET A 38 -3.79 8.11 -11.19
N GLY A 39 -3.98 9.44 -11.12
CA GLY A 39 -4.71 10.21 -12.13
C GLY A 39 -6.25 10.07 -12.04
N PHE A 40 -6.77 9.56 -10.92
CA PHE A 40 -8.21 9.50 -10.60
C PHE A 40 -8.42 9.77 -9.11
N PRO A 41 -9.64 10.24 -8.70
CA PRO A 41 -9.92 10.61 -7.32
C PRO A 41 -10.02 9.38 -6.40
N HIS A 42 -9.31 9.41 -5.27
CA HIS A 42 -9.33 8.35 -4.27
C HIS A 42 -10.72 8.18 -3.61
N ASP A 43 -11.44 9.27 -3.40
CA ASP A 43 -12.77 9.28 -2.76
C ASP A 43 -13.89 8.68 -3.64
N LYS A 44 -13.65 8.53 -4.95
CA LYS A 44 -14.55 7.87 -5.89
C LYS A 44 -14.24 6.39 -6.12
N THR A 45 -13.20 5.88 -5.49
CA THR A 45 -12.70 4.52 -5.72
C THR A 45 -12.54 3.77 -4.42
N THR A 46 -12.52 2.45 -4.50
CA THR A 46 -12.24 1.56 -3.37
C THR A 46 -11.01 0.73 -3.70
N HIS A 47 -10.05 0.72 -2.77
CA HIS A 47 -8.82 -0.05 -2.87
C HIS A 47 -8.88 -1.24 -1.93
N HIS A 48 -8.42 -2.39 -2.40
CA HIS A 48 -8.20 -3.57 -1.60
C HIS A 48 -6.81 -4.15 -1.87
N PHE A 49 -6.20 -4.63 -0.80
CA PHE A 49 -4.95 -5.36 -0.86
C PHE A 49 -5.19 -6.74 -0.27
N ARG A 50 -5.05 -7.78 -1.10
CA ARG A 50 -5.39 -9.15 -0.73
C ARG A 50 -4.14 -9.99 -0.59
N LEU A 51 -3.94 -10.61 0.56
CA LEU A 51 -2.93 -11.64 0.73
C LEU A 51 -3.49 -12.99 0.28
N SER A 52 -2.65 -13.84 -0.30
CA SER A 52 -2.98 -15.22 -0.66
C SER A 52 -1.77 -16.13 -0.44
N PRO A 53 -1.97 -17.47 -0.31
CA PRO A 53 -0.88 -18.40 -0.03
C PRO A 53 0.25 -18.41 -1.07
N ASP A 54 0.01 -17.90 -2.27
CA ASP A 54 0.96 -17.84 -3.38
C ASP A 54 1.35 -16.42 -3.79
N GLY A 55 1.00 -15.40 -2.97
CA GLY A 55 1.30 -13.98 -3.22
C GLY A 55 0.18 -13.05 -2.77
N GLY A 56 -0.52 -12.43 -3.71
CA GLY A 56 -1.63 -11.53 -3.38
C GLY A 56 -2.17 -10.75 -4.57
N ALA A 57 -2.90 -9.67 -4.28
CA ALA A 57 -3.44 -8.78 -5.30
C ALA A 57 -3.62 -7.35 -4.80
N ILE A 58 -3.49 -6.40 -5.71
CA ILE A 58 -3.92 -5.01 -5.56
C ILE A 58 -5.17 -4.84 -6.41
N GLU A 59 -6.29 -4.46 -5.82
CA GLU A 59 -7.58 -4.29 -6.49
C GLU A 59 -8.05 -2.84 -6.34
N VAL A 60 -8.52 -2.24 -7.43
CA VAL A 60 -9.11 -0.90 -7.42
C VAL A 60 -10.39 -0.94 -8.23
N MET A 61 -11.46 -0.38 -7.65
CA MET A 61 -12.80 -0.35 -8.26
C MET A 61 -13.42 1.04 -8.14
N VAL A 62 -14.20 1.45 -9.14
CA VAL A 62 -15.05 2.64 -9.02
C VAL A 62 -16.20 2.37 -8.05
N ASN A 63 -16.58 3.38 -7.26
CA ASN A 63 -17.71 3.31 -6.35
C ASN A 63 -19.07 3.41 -7.09
N ASP A 64 -19.10 4.15 -8.21
CA ASP A 64 -20.25 4.19 -9.12
C ASP A 64 -19.88 3.48 -10.44
N ALA A 65 -20.58 2.38 -10.75
CA ALA A 65 -20.38 1.61 -11.98
C ALA A 65 -20.64 2.42 -13.28
N LYS A 66 -21.24 3.60 -13.17
CA LYS A 66 -21.49 4.51 -14.31
C LYS A 66 -20.30 5.44 -14.57
N ASP A 67 -19.33 5.51 -13.67
CA ASP A 67 -18.13 6.34 -13.82
C ASP A 67 -17.13 5.65 -14.78
N VAL A 68 -17.42 5.78 -16.07
CA VAL A 68 -16.67 5.12 -17.14
C VAL A 68 -15.25 5.69 -17.28
N ASP A 69 -15.09 6.99 -17.02
CA ASP A 69 -13.81 7.67 -17.16
C ASP A 69 -12.83 7.21 -16.09
N ASP A 70 -13.24 7.18 -14.82
CA ASP A 70 -12.41 6.67 -13.72
C ASP A 70 -12.18 5.17 -13.86
N LEU A 71 -13.15 4.38 -14.36
CA LEU A 71 -12.96 2.96 -14.66
C LEU A 71 -11.83 2.73 -15.67
N GLN A 72 -11.77 3.53 -16.74
CA GLN A 72 -10.70 3.43 -17.74
C GLN A 72 -9.36 3.87 -17.17
N ALA A 73 -9.34 4.95 -16.37
CA ALA A 73 -8.14 5.43 -15.71
C ALA A 73 -7.56 4.37 -14.74
N ILE A 74 -8.40 3.72 -13.93
CA ILE A 74 -8.01 2.61 -13.04
C ILE A 74 -7.34 1.48 -13.84
N ARG A 75 -7.96 1.02 -14.92
CA ARG A 75 -7.44 -0.08 -15.74
C ARG A 75 -6.09 0.27 -16.36
N MET A 76 -5.95 1.49 -16.84
CA MET A 76 -4.70 1.98 -17.43
C MET A 76 -3.60 2.08 -16.36
N HIS A 77 -3.93 2.63 -15.19
CA HIS A 77 -3.01 2.73 -14.06
C HIS A 77 -2.53 1.35 -13.60
N LEU A 78 -3.43 0.40 -13.36
CA LEU A 78 -3.05 -0.93 -12.88
C LEU A 78 -2.25 -1.74 -13.91
N LYS A 79 -2.50 -1.57 -15.22
CA LYS A 79 -1.63 -2.11 -16.28
C LYS A 79 -0.21 -1.55 -16.18
N HIS A 80 -0.11 -0.24 -15.92
CA HIS A 80 1.16 0.43 -15.75
C HIS A 80 1.89 -0.06 -14.49
N ILE A 81 1.20 -0.17 -13.37
CA ILE A 81 1.74 -0.70 -12.11
C ILE A 81 2.28 -2.14 -12.28
N ALA A 82 1.53 -3.01 -12.95
CA ALA A 82 1.99 -4.38 -13.23
C ALA A 82 3.30 -4.39 -14.03
N ALA A 83 3.41 -3.53 -15.04
CA ALA A 83 4.63 -3.39 -15.85
C ALA A 83 5.80 -2.81 -15.06
N MET A 84 5.57 -1.77 -14.24
CA MET A 84 6.60 -1.16 -13.39
C MET A 84 7.17 -2.18 -12.40
N PHE A 85 6.31 -2.87 -11.66
CA PHE A 85 6.72 -3.87 -10.66
C PHE A 85 7.46 -5.05 -11.30
N SER A 86 7.04 -5.50 -12.48
CA SER A 86 7.77 -6.53 -13.24
C SER A 86 9.20 -6.09 -13.60
N ASN A 87 9.43 -4.78 -13.78
CA ASN A 87 10.75 -4.20 -14.01
C ASN A 87 11.50 -3.85 -12.70
N GLY A 88 10.90 -4.10 -11.53
CA GLY A 88 11.46 -3.75 -10.23
C GLY A 88 11.37 -2.25 -9.90
N ASP A 89 10.47 -1.52 -10.56
CA ASP A 89 10.22 -0.11 -10.29
C ASP A 89 9.04 0.05 -9.33
N PHE A 90 9.36 0.47 -8.10
CA PHE A 90 8.42 0.75 -7.01
C PHE A 90 8.33 2.25 -6.69
N SER A 91 8.71 3.12 -7.65
CA SER A 91 8.71 4.58 -7.43
C SER A 91 7.33 5.15 -7.11
N VAL A 92 6.25 4.59 -7.69
CA VAL A 92 4.88 5.02 -7.41
C VAL A 92 4.50 4.81 -5.94
N PRO A 93 4.56 3.60 -5.35
CA PRO A 93 4.26 3.45 -3.93
C PRO A 93 5.25 4.22 -3.03
N MET A 94 6.52 4.35 -3.39
CA MET A 94 7.48 5.19 -2.66
C MET A 94 7.06 6.66 -2.64
N PHE A 95 6.55 7.18 -3.75
CA PHE A 95 6.04 8.56 -3.84
C PHE A 95 4.77 8.74 -3.00
N VAL A 96 3.81 7.82 -3.12
CA VAL A 96 2.53 7.88 -2.39
C VAL A 96 2.77 7.91 -0.88
N HIS A 97 3.65 7.05 -0.37
CA HIS A 97 3.89 6.89 1.06
C HIS A 97 5.05 7.76 1.60
N SER A 98 5.78 8.47 0.72
CA SER A 98 6.98 9.27 1.08
C SER A 98 8.05 8.45 1.81
N GLU A 99 8.02 7.13 1.67
CA GLU A 99 8.99 6.17 2.23
C GLU A 99 9.11 4.94 1.33
N VAL A 100 10.11 4.10 1.58
CA VAL A 100 10.22 2.80 0.92
C VAL A 100 9.31 1.81 1.65
N PRO A 101 8.23 1.31 1.02
CA PRO A 101 7.37 0.33 1.66
C PRO A 101 8.16 -0.95 2.05
N PRO A 102 7.88 -1.55 3.20
CA PRO A 102 8.41 -2.87 3.55
C PRO A 102 8.23 -3.87 2.40
N GLY A 103 9.19 -4.75 2.20
CA GLY A 103 9.20 -5.73 1.11
C GLY A 103 9.59 -5.20 -0.27
N ALA A 104 9.43 -3.90 -0.57
CA ALA A 104 9.64 -3.35 -1.91
C ALA A 104 11.06 -3.58 -2.46
N ASN A 105 12.09 -3.42 -1.65
CA ASN A 105 13.48 -3.67 -2.06
C ASN A 105 13.71 -5.15 -2.39
N GLU A 106 13.22 -6.06 -1.56
CA GLU A 106 13.33 -7.51 -1.77
C GLU A 106 12.54 -7.95 -3.02
N MET A 107 11.32 -7.43 -3.21
CA MET A 107 10.52 -7.66 -4.43
C MET A 107 11.27 -7.18 -5.69
N LYS A 108 11.95 -6.04 -5.61
CA LYS A 108 12.80 -5.52 -6.70
C LYS A 108 13.96 -6.46 -7.00
N ASP A 109 14.68 -6.90 -5.97
CA ASP A 109 15.86 -7.75 -6.13
C ASP A 109 15.48 -9.15 -6.66
N ARG A 110 14.29 -9.65 -6.26
CA ARG A 110 13.73 -10.94 -6.70
C ARG A 110 12.69 -10.84 -7.81
N ARG A 111 12.67 -9.75 -8.57
CA ARG A 111 11.65 -9.52 -9.61
C ARG A 111 11.51 -10.65 -10.64
N ALA A 112 12.59 -11.41 -10.86
CA ALA A 112 12.57 -12.55 -11.78
C ALA A 112 11.77 -13.76 -11.23
N ASP A 113 11.55 -13.82 -9.91
CA ASP A 113 10.82 -14.87 -9.22
C ASP A 113 9.34 -14.51 -9.02
N ILE A 114 8.93 -13.27 -9.35
CA ILE A 114 7.59 -12.75 -9.10
C ILE A 114 6.90 -12.45 -10.43
N THR A 115 5.67 -12.90 -10.56
CA THR A 115 4.82 -12.58 -11.72
C THR A 115 3.77 -11.55 -11.31
N TYR A 116 3.64 -10.51 -12.12
CA TYR A 116 2.62 -9.48 -11.97
C TYR A 116 1.71 -9.49 -13.20
N ALA A 117 0.43 -9.77 -13.01
CA ALA A 117 -0.53 -9.84 -14.09
C ALA A 117 -1.69 -8.87 -13.84
N PHE A 118 -1.95 -8.01 -14.82
CA PHE A 118 -3.18 -7.20 -14.79
C PHE A 118 -4.37 -8.07 -15.23
N GLU A 119 -5.46 -7.96 -14.48
CA GLU A 119 -6.74 -8.61 -14.78
C GLU A 119 -7.86 -7.58 -14.72
N GLU A 120 -8.74 -7.56 -15.73
CA GLU A 120 -9.90 -6.69 -15.72
C GLU A 120 -10.97 -7.23 -14.74
N MET A 121 -11.61 -6.29 -14.03
CA MET A 121 -12.79 -6.56 -13.20
C MET A 121 -13.98 -5.76 -13.75
N PRO A 122 -15.24 -6.17 -13.47
CA PRO A 122 -16.42 -5.48 -13.99
C PRO A 122 -16.44 -3.97 -13.68
N THR A 123 -16.02 -3.58 -12.48
CA THR A 123 -16.01 -2.19 -11.99
C THR A 123 -14.60 -1.65 -11.72
N GLY A 124 -13.56 -2.30 -12.26
CA GLY A 124 -12.17 -1.89 -12.01
C GLY A 124 -11.15 -2.81 -12.64
N GLY A 125 -10.11 -3.11 -11.89
CA GLY A 125 -9.07 -4.05 -12.25
C GLY A 125 -8.28 -4.52 -11.04
N ARG A 126 -7.43 -5.52 -11.24
CA ARG A 126 -6.46 -5.95 -10.25
C ARG A 126 -5.09 -6.26 -10.85
N VAL A 127 -4.07 -6.10 -10.04
CA VAL A 127 -2.75 -6.65 -10.29
C VAL A 127 -2.60 -7.90 -9.43
N ARG A 128 -2.62 -9.07 -10.06
CA ARG A 128 -2.35 -10.36 -9.40
C ARG A 128 -0.83 -10.51 -9.27
N ILE A 129 -0.36 -10.85 -8.06
CA ILE A 129 1.05 -11.05 -7.71
C ILE A 129 1.23 -12.49 -7.30
N VAL A 130 2.12 -13.22 -7.97
CA VAL A 130 2.34 -14.66 -7.73
C VAL A 130 3.83 -14.96 -7.68
N THR A 131 4.22 -15.79 -6.72
CA THR A 131 5.58 -16.31 -6.62
C THR A 131 5.58 -17.71 -5.99
N ALA A 132 6.53 -18.56 -6.40
CA ALA A 132 6.85 -19.80 -5.74
C ALA A 132 8.10 -19.70 -4.83
N ASN A 133 8.77 -18.54 -4.83
CA ASN A 133 9.95 -18.30 -4.00
C ASN A 133 9.48 -17.82 -2.62
N HIS A 134 9.91 -18.50 -1.57
CA HIS A 134 9.47 -18.25 -0.19
C HIS A 134 9.85 -16.84 0.31
N ASP A 135 11.07 -16.37 0.00
CA ASP A 135 11.51 -15.04 0.46
C ASP A 135 10.78 -13.94 -0.30
N ALA A 136 10.55 -14.14 -1.61
CA ALA A 136 9.73 -13.22 -2.41
C ALA A 136 8.28 -13.18 -1.91
N LEU A 137 7.72 -14.32 -1.48
CA LEU A 137 6.37 -14.40 -0.89
C LEU A 137 6.28 -13.57 0.40
N ASN A 138 7.26 -13.71 1.29
CA ASN A 138 7.32 -12.91 2.51
C ASN A 138 7.38 -11.41 2.18
N ALA A 139 8.21 -11.02 1.21
CA ALA A 139 8.31 -9.62 0.78
C ALA A 139 7.00 -9.08 0.19
N VAL A 140 6.29 -9.88 -0.61
CA VAL A 140 4.95 -9.52 -1.13
C VAL A 140 3.95 -9.34 0.01
N HIS A 141 3.95 -10.23 1.01
CA HIS A 141 3.06 -10.12 2.17
C HIS A 141 3.40 -8.90 3.03
N ASP A 142 4.68 -8.60 3.27
CA ASP A 142 5.10 -7.39 3.99
C ASP A 142 4.63 -6.12 3.27
N PHE A 143 4.80 -6.09 1.93
CA PHE A 143 4.38 -4.98 1.10
C PHE A 143 2.85 -4.78 1.14
N LEU A 144 2.06 -5.83 0.95
CA LEU A 144 0.60 -5.74 0.95
C LEU A 144 0.06 -5.41 2.35
N THR A 145 0.64 -5.97 3.42
CA THR A 145 0.26 -5.65 4.81
C THR A 145 0.52 -4.18 5.13
N PHE A 146 1.64 -3.63 4.65
CA PHE A 146 1.93 -2.21 4.76
C PHE A 146 0.86 -1.37 4.04
N GLN A 147 0.51 -1.72 2.79
CA GLN A 147 -0.53 -1.03 2.03
C GLN A 147 -1.87 -1.04 2.77
N ILE A 148 -2.31 -2.20 3.31
CA ILE A 148 -3.55 -2.32 4.09
C ILE A 148 -3.54 -1.34 5.27
N THR A 149 -2.43 -1.28 5.98
CA THR A 149 -2.29 -0.48 7.21
C THR A 149 -2.26 1.01 6.89
N ASP A 150 -1.48 1.40 5.88
CA ASP A 150 -1.25 2.81 5.56
C ASP A 150 -2.44 3.46 4.84
N HIS A 151 -3.09 2.72 3.93
CA HIS A 151 -4.36 3.13 3.31
C HIS A 151 -5.59 2.90 4.19
N GLN A 152 -5.46 2.23 5.33
CA GLN A 152 -6.56 1.92 6.26
C GLN A 152 -7.75 1.21 5.59
N THR A 153 -7.48 0.27 4.67
CA THR A 153 -8.53 -0.40 3.90
C THR A 153 -9.36 -1.38 4.72
N GLY A 154 -8.86 -1.82 5.86
CA GLY A 154 -9.54 -2.81 6.72
C GLY A 154 -9.49 -4.24 6.19
N ASP A 155 -8.69 -4.51 5.16
CA ASP A 155 -8.47 -5.84 4.63
C ASP A 155 -7.71 -6.74 5.63
N ALA A 156 -7.84 -8.07 5.45
CA ALA A 156 -7.11 -9.02 6.28
C ALA A 156 -5.60 -8.95 6.02
N THR A 157 -4.79 -8.96 7.09
CA THR A 157 -3.33 -8.93 7.05
C THR A 157 -2.69 -10.33 7.07
N GLN A 158 -3.50 -11.35 6.87
CA GLN A 158 -3.07 -12.76 6.75
C GLN A 158 -3.79 -13.41 5.56
N PRO A 159 -3.13 -14.36 4.85
CA PRO A 159 -3.73 -15.13 3.75
C PRO A 159 -4.91 -15.96 4.17
#